data_f200db252408746e95143592127d0289
#
_entry.id   f200db252408746e95143592127d0289
#
_cell.length_a   1.000
_cell.length_b   1.000
_cell.length_c   1.000
_cell.angle_alpha   90.00
_cell.angle_beta   90.00
_cell.angle_gamma   90.00
#
_symmetry.space_group_name_H-M   'P 1'
#
loop_
_entity.id
_entity.type
_entity.pdbx_description
1 polymer ?
#
loop_
_entity_poly.entity_id
_entity_poly.type
_entity_poly.pdbx_seq_one_letter_code
_entity_poly.pdbx_strand_id
1 'polypeptide(L)'
;SFGKSFVPLTLKKFNPKRLIIFSRDEMKQWEMQKQFKDDKRVGFFIGDVRDKDRLHRALNGVEYVVHAAATKIVSTSEYNPFECIKTNVNGAMNLIDVCIDQGVKKVVALSTDKASSPINLYGASKLASDKLFIASNSSYAAGTQTSFAVVRYGNVMGSRGSVIPFFLSTKIKN
;
A
#
# COMPACT_ATOMS: atom_id res chain seq x y z
N SER A 1 5.08 -9.58 7.07
CA SER A 1 4.36 -8.77 6.06
C SER A 1 5.26 -7.65 5.57
N PHE A 2 4.94 -7.08 4.41
CA PHE A 2 5.72 -5.98 3.81
C PHE A 2 6.04 -4.88 4.82
N GLY A 3 5.05 -4.30 5.50
CA GLY A 3 5.26 -3.21 6.46
C GLY A 3 6.19 -3.59 7.63
N LYS A 4 6.07 -4.82 8.16
CA LYS A 4 6.94 -5.28 9.26
C LYS A 4 8.42 -5.36 8.88
N SER A 5 8.73 -5.56 7.58
CA SER A 5 10.11 -5.58 7.07
C SER A 5 10.56 -4.22 6.55
N PHE A 6 9.66 -3.50 5.90
CA PHE A 6 9.94 -2.20 5.28
C PHE A 6 10.27 -1.11 6.30
N VAL A 7 9.51 -1.02 7.40
CA VAL A 7 9.67 0.04 8.42
C VAL A 7 11.06 0.02 9.06
N PRO A 8 11.54 -1.09 9.66
CA PRO A 8 12.85 -1.11 10.26
C PRO A 8 14.00 -0.90 9.25
N LEU A 9 13.83 -1.43 8.02
CA LEU A 9 14.81 -1.22 6.96
C LEU A 9 14.91 0.26 6.56
N THR A 10 13.77 0.93 6.43
CA THR A 10 13.71 2.35 6.08
C THR A 10 14.34 3.22 7.16
N LEU A 11 14.01 2.97 8.41
CA LEU A 11 14.59 3.70 9.55
C LEU A 11 16.10 3.55 9.63
N LYS A 12 16.61 2.33 9.36
CA LYS A 12 18.04 2.03 9.40
C LYS A 12 18.79 2.64 8.20
N LYS A 13 18.23 2.49 7.00
CA LYS A 13 18.94 2.83 5.74
C LYS A 13 18.85 4.31 5.38
N PHE A 14 17.71 4.95 5.62
CA PHE A 14 17.44 6.31 5.13
C PHE A 14 17.32 7.37 6.23
N ASN A 15 17.23 6.95 7.50
CA ASN A 15 17.11 7.84 8.66
C ASN A 15 16.11 9.00 8.45
N PRO A 16 14.85 8.72 8.12
CA PRO A 16 13.86 9.75 7.85
C PRO A 16 13.58 10.58 9.11
N LYS A 17 13.27 11.86 8.95
CA LYS A 17 12.83 12.73 10.05
C LYS A 17 11.56 12.20 10.71
N ARG A 18 10.63 11.67 9.91
CA ARG A 18 9.40 11.02 10.36
C ARG A 18 8.96 9.94 9.38
N LEU A 19 8.44 8.84 9.91
CA LEU A 19 7.83 7.76 9.16
C LEU A 19 6.43 7.51 9.70
N ILE A 20 5.40 7.69 8.85
CA ILE A 20 3.99 7.52 9.22
C ILE A 20 3.50 6.20 8.67
N ILE A 21 2.90 5.38 9.53
CA ILE A 21 2.23 4.13 9.18
C ILE A 21 0.73 4.39 9.17
N PHE A 22 0.13 4.27 7.98
CA PHE A 22 -1.30 4.46 7.77
C PHE A 22 -1.95 3.12 7.42
N SER A 23 -2.91 2.67 8.21
CA SER A 23 -3.65 1.44 7.95
C SER A 23 -4.96 1.37 8.74
N ARG A 24 -5.86 0.46 8.32
CA ARG A 24 -7.14 0.20 9.01
C ARG A 24 -7.00 -0.69 10.25
N ASP A 25 -5.94 -1.49 10.29
CA ASP A 25 -5.78 -2.57 11.27
C ASP A 25 -5.12 -2.03 12.54
N GLU A 26 -5.96 -1.68 13.52
CA GLU A 26 -5.56 -1.17 14.83
C GLU A 26 -4.63 -2.16 15.56
N MET A 27 -4.96 -3.46 15.55
CA MET A 27 -4.18 -4.47 16.26
C MET A 27 -2.77 -4.60 15.71
N LYS A 28 -2.63 -4.58 14.37
CA LYS A 28 -1.29 -4.61 13.75
C LYS A 28 -0.50 -3.34 14.01
N GLN A 29 -1.15 -2.18 14.09
CA GLN A 29 -0.50 -0.94 14.48
C GLN A 29 -0.02 -1.00 15.92
N TRP A 30 -0.86 -1.47 16.84
CA TRP A 30 -0.51 -1.63 18.26
C TRP A 30 0.67 -2.60 18.47
N GLU A 31 0.66 -3.77 17.78
CA GLU A 31 1.79 -4.69 17.81
C GLU A 31 3.10 -4.03 17.31
N MET A 32 3.00 -3.26 16.24
CA MET A 32 4.15 -2.56 15.67
C MET A 32 4.61 -1.40 16.55
N GLN A 33 3.68 -0.70 17.18
CA GLN A 33 3.99 0.38 18.13
C GLN A 33 4.83 -0.11 19.30
N LYS A 34 4.57 -1.31 19.81
CA LYS A 34 5.42 -1.92 20.87
C LYS A 34 6.86 -2.10 20.42
N GLN A 35 7.08 -2.44 19.14
CA GLN A 35 8.41 -2.62 18.58
C GLN A 35 9.18 -1.30 18.43
N PHE A 36 8.48 -0.19 18.20
CA PHE A 36 9.06 1.14 17.96
C PHE A 36 8.72 2.16 19.03
N LYS A 37 8.37 1.72 20.25
CA LYS A 37 7.92 2.60 21.34
C LYS A 37 8.89 3.73 21.69
N ASP A 38 10.18 3.49 21.53
CA ASP A 38 11.25 4.44 21.86
C ASP A 38 11.74 5.24 20.65
N ASP A 39 11.25 4.96 19.44
CA ASP A 39 11.63 5.67 18.23
C ASP A 39 10.62 6.78 17.90
N LYS A 40 10.92 8.00 18.31
CA LYS A 40 10.07 9.19 18.12
C LYS A 40 9.80 9.54 16.64
N ARG A 41 10.55 8.95 15.71
CA ARG A 41 10.34 9.15 14.27
C ARG A 41 9.10 8.43 13.74
N VAL A 42 8.65 7.37 14.42
CA VAL A 42 7.54 6.53 13.95
C VAL A 42 6.21 7.06 14.45
N GLY A 43 5.30 7.35 13.54
CA GLY A 43 3.93 7.76 13.83
C GLY A 43 2.92 6.75 13.28
N PHE A 44 1.80 6.60 13.97
CA PHE A 44 0.74 5.66 13.60
C PHE A 44 -0.57 6.41 13.38
N PHE A 45 -1.17 6.21 12.19
CA PHE A 45 -2.45 6.78 11.83
C PHE A 45 -3.43 5.67 11.44
N ILE A 46 -4.49 5.53 12.17
CA ILE A 46 -5.61 4.65 11.77
C ILE A 46 -6.41 5.37 10.70
N GLY A 47 -6.63 4.69 9.57
CA GLY A 47 -7.42 5.22 8.46
C GLY A 47 -7.52 4.24 7.29
N ASP A 48 -8.42 4.53 6.38
CA ASP A 48 -8.71 3.76 5.18
C ASP A 48 -8.35 4.60 3.94
N VAL A 49 -7.75 4.01 2.92
CA VAL A 49 -7.45 4.68 1.65
C VAL A 49 -8.71 5.12 0.90
N ARG A 50 -9.88 4.58 1.26
CA ARG A 50 -11.18 4.98 0.74
C ARG A 50 -11.69 6.30 1.33
N ASP A 51 -11.10 6.72 2.45
CA ASP A 51 -11.41 7.99 3.13
C ASP A 51 -10.42 9.07 2.69
N LYS A 52 -10.86 9.89 1.73
CA LYS A 52 -10.05 10.95 1.14
C LYS A 52 -9.68 12.03 2.17
N ASP A 53 -10.60 12.40 3.04
CA ASP A 53 -10.37 13.42 4.06
C ASP A 53 -9.34 12.95 5.10
N ARG A 54 -9.42 11.67 5.48
CA ARG A 54 -8.44 11.07 6.37
C ARG A 54 -7.05 10.99 5.75
N LEU A 55 -6.95 10.65 4.46
CA LEU A 55 -5.70 10.69 3.72
C LEU A 55 -5.11 12.09 3.68
N HIS A 56 -5.95 13.12 3.43
CA HIS A 56 -5.52 14.50 3.37
C HIS A 56 -4.84 14.95 4.67
N ARG A 57 -5.39 14.58 5.82
CA ARG A 57 -4.77 14.85 7.13
C ARG A 57 -3.49 14.05 7.37
N ALA A 58 -3.47 12.80 6.94
CA ALA A 58 -2.32 11.91 7.15
C ALA A 58 -1.11 12.29 6.28
N LEU A 59 -1.33 12.86 5.10
CA LEU A 59 -0.28 13.22 4.14
C LEU A 59 0.22 14.67 4.28
N ASN A 60 -0.29 15.43 5.24
CA ASN A 60 0.19 16.79 5.47
C ASN A 60 1.70 16.79 5.80
N GLY A 61 2.49 17.48 4.97
CA GLY A 61 3.95 17.57 5.10
C GLY A 61 4.72 16.30 4.76
N VAL A 62 4.06 15.31 4.13
CA VAL A 62 4.70 14.07 3.67
C VAL A 62 5.34 14.30 2.30
N GLU A 63 6.60 13.91 2.15
CA GLU A 63 7.35 14.05 0.90
C GLU A 63 7.36 12.78 0.04
N TYR A 64 7.31 11.61 0.66
CA TYR A 64 7.44 10.31 0.01
C TYR A 64 6.35 9.36 0.48
N VAL A 65 5.68 8.70 -0.46
CA VAL A 65 4.61 7.75 -0.15
C VAL A 65 4.92 6.38 -0.76
N VAL A 66 4.75 5.32 0.03
CA VAL A 66 4.73 3.93 -0.45
C VAL A 66 3.33 3.39 -0.25
N HIS A 67 2.60 3.19 -1.36
CA HIS A 67 1.24 2.67 -1.35
C HIS A 67 1.23 1.15 -1.41
N ALA A 68 0.92 0.52 -0.27
CA ALA A 68 0.86 -0.93 -0.12
C ALA A 68 -0.54 -1.45 0.27
N ALA A 69 -1.54 -0.57 0.36
CA ALA A 69 -2.90 -0.94 0.71
C ALA A 69 -3.61 -1.59 -0.48
N ALA A 70 -4.15 -2.79 -0.30
CA ALA A 70 -4.93 -3.48 -1.32
C ALA A 70 -5.76 -4.63 -0.72
N THR A 71 -6.88 -4.95 -1.37
CA THR A 71 -7.51 -6.26 -1.29
C THR A 71 -6.77 -7.18 -2.27
N LYS A 72 -6.16 -8.26 -1.78
CA LYS A 72 -5.20 -9.06 -2.57
C LYS A 72 -5.51 -10.56 -2.66
N ILE A 73 -6.47 -11.05 -1.91
CA ILE A 73 -6.88 -12.46 -1.93
C ILE A 73 -7.88 -12.63 -3.07
N VAL A 74 -7.53 -13.45 -4.07
CA VAL A 74 -8.30 -13.61 -5.31
C VAL A 74 -9.73 -14.03 -5.02
N SER A 75 -9.95 -15.12 -4.29
CA SER A 75 -11.30 -15.61 -3.95
C SER A 75 -12.14 -14.58 -3.18
N THR A 76 -11.49 -13.85 -2.25
CA THR A 76 -12.16 -12.78 -1.50
C THR A 76 -12.54 -11.61 -2.40
N SER A 77 -11.69 -11.28 -3.38
CA SER A 77 -11.96 -10.21 -4.33
C SER A 77 -13.12 -10.56 -5.28
N GLU A 78 -13.17 -11.81 -5.74
CA GLU A 78 -14.28 -12.30 -6.57
C GLU A 78 -15.62 -12.29 -5.82
N TYR A 79 -15.61 -12.70 -4.56
CA TYR A 79 -16.82 -12.72 -3.72
C TYR A 79 -17.27 -11.33 -3.26
N ASN A 80 -16.34 -10.37 -3.13
CA ASN A 80 -16.60 -8.99 -2.68
C ASN A 80 -16.11 -7.96 -3.71
N PRO A 81 -16.66 -7.95 -4.94
CA PRO A 81 -16.13 -7.15 -6.05
C PRO A 81 -16.15 -5.64 -5.76
N PHE A 82 -17.23 -5.13 -5.17
CA PHE A 82 -17.34 -3.71 -4.84
C PHE A 82 -16.26 -3.25 -3.85
N GLU A 83 -15.99 -4.05 -2.83
CA GLU A 83 -14.98 -3.72 -1.82
C GLU A 83 -13.56 -3.81 -2.41
N CYS A 84 -13.33 -4.73 -3.35
CA CYS A 84 -12.09 -4.81 -4.11
C CYS A 84 -11.87 -3.54 -4.94
N ILE A 85 -12.86 -3.12 -5.73
CA ILE A 85 -12.79 -1.90 -6.55
C ILE A 85 -12.63 -0.65 -5.68
N LYS A 86 -13.44 -0.50 -4.63
CA LYS A 86 -13.33 0.64 -3.72
C LYS A 86 -11.93 0.76 -3.10
N THR A 87 -11.32 -0.37 -2.72
CA THR A 87 -9.99 -0.34 -2.10
C THR A 87 -8.88 -0.13 -3.12
N ASN A 88 -8.89 -0.91 -4.21
CA ASN A 88 -7.77 -0.97 -5.15
C ASN A 88 -7.82 0.14 -6.20
N VAL A 89 -9.01 0.58 -6.60
CA VAL A 89 -9.20 1.59 -7.65
C VAL A 89 -9.55 2.95 -7.03
N ASN A 90 -10.67 3.06 -6.29
CA ASN A 90 -11.05 4.35 -5.71
C ASN A 90 -10.03 4.81 -4.65
N GLY A 91 -9.47 3.87 -3.87
CA GLY A 91 -8.39 4.18 -2.94
C GLY A 91 -7.13 4.70 -3.63
N ALA A 92 -6.80 4.20 -4.84
CA ALA A 92 -5.72 4.73 -5.66
C ALA A 92 -6.03 6.14 -6.16
N MET A 93 -7.25 6.39 -6.64
CA MET A 93 -7.69 7.72 -7.09
C MET A 93 -7.61 8.74 -5.95
N ASN A 94 -8.15 8.43 -4.77
CA ASN A 94 -8.07 9.29 -3.60
C ASN A 94 -6.62 9.61 -3.23
N LEU A 95 -5.75 8.60 -3.28
CA LEU A 95 -4.34 8.80 -2.93
C LEU A 95 -3.62 9.68 -3.96
N ILE A 96 -3.89 9.52 -5.25
CA ILE A 96 -3.33 10.36 -6.32
C ILE A 96 -3.72 11.82 -6.08
N ASP A 97 -5.02 12.09 -5.94
CA ASP A 97 -5.53 13.44 -5.71
C ASP A 97 -4.86 14.08 -4.48
N VAL A 98 -4.91 13.38 -3.35
CA VAL A 98 -4.36 13.92 -2.10
C VAL A 98 -2.85 14.11 -2.16
N CYS A 99 -2.11 13.23 -2.84
CA CYS A 99 -0.67 13.41 -3.01
C CYS A 99 -0.34 14.66 -3.83
N ILE A 100 -1.12 14.96 -4.86
CA ILE A 100 -0.98 16.18 -5.66
C ILE A 100 -1.32 17.41 -4.81
N ASP A 101 -2.47 17.39 -4.13
CA ASP A 101 -2.93 18.49 -3.28
C ASP A 101 -1.94 18.81 -2.14
N GLN A 102 -1.33 17.81 -1.55
CA GLN A 102 -0.35 17.97 -0.46
C GLN A 102 1.09 18.22 -0.93
N GLY A 103 1.33 18.21 -2.24
CA GLY A 103 2.66 18.44 -2.80
C GLY A 103 3.66 17.32 -2.47
N VAL A 104 3.20 16.07 -2.38
CA VAL A 104 4.06 14.89 -2.21
C VAL A 104 5.03 14.80 -3.39
N LYS A 105 6.31 14.63 -3.12
CA LYS A 105 7.34 14.59 -4.18
C LYS A 105 7.30 13.31 -4.99
N LYS A 106 7.25 12.15 -4.31
CA LYS A 106 7.26 10.84 -4.99
C LYS A 106 6.33 9.85 -4.33
N VAL A 107 5.59 9.14 -5.18
CA VAL A 107 4.70 8.05 -4.79
C VAL A 107 5.15 6.77 -5.48
N VAL A 108 5.36 5.69 -4.73
CA VAL A 108 5.62 4.36 -5.27
C VAL A 108 4.44 3.46 -4.90
N ALA A 109 3.69 3.01 -5.90
CA ALA A 109 2.59 2.08 -5.72
C ALA A 109 3.06 0.64 -5.92
N LEU A 110 2.78 -0.22 -4.95
CA LEU A 110 3.07 -1.65 -5.05
C LEU A 110 1.98 -2.35 -5.86
N SER A 111 2.39 -3.12 -6.84
CA SER A 111 1.51 -3.90 -7.72
C SER A 111 1.90 -5.38 -7.74
N THR A 112 1.47 -6.12 -8.74
CA THR A 112 1.61 -7.57 -8.83
C THR A 112 1.85 -8.00 -10.27
N ASP A 113 2.49 -9.14 -10.47
CA ASP A 113 2.57 -9.86 -11.74
C ASP A 113 1.18 -10.17 -12.33
N LYS A 114 0.17 -10.37 -11.47
CA LYS A 114 -1.22 -10.64 -11.86
C LYS A 114 -1.94 -9.47 -12.54
N ALA A 115 -1.33 -8.28 -12.52
CA ALA A 115 -1.77 -7.13 -13.31
C ALA A 115 -1.34 -7.21 -14.79
N SER A 116 -0.46 -8.16 -15.15
CA SER A 116 -0.13 -8.48 -16.54
C SER A 116 -1.10 -9.53 -17.05
N SER A 117 -1.91 -9.20 -18.08
CA SER A 117 -2.93 -10.10 -18.64
C SER A 117 -3.84 -10.70 -17.55
N PRO A 118 -4.60 -9.88 -16.82
CA PRO A 118 -5.33 -10.31 -15.64
C PRO A 118 -6.49 -11.26 -16.01
N ILE A 119 -6.57 -12.39 -15.30
CA ILE A 119 -7.63 -13.39 -15.44
C ILE A 119 -8.61 -13.39 -14.26
N ASN A 120 -8.46 -12.45 -13.33
CA ASN A 120 -9.31 -12.31 -12.15
C ASN A 120 -9.44 -10.84 -11.74
N LEU A 121 -10.45 -10.55 -10.90
CA LEU A 121 -10.76 -9.18 -10.47
C LEU A 121 -9.61 -8.53 -9.70
N TYR A 122 -8.89 -9.28 -8.87
CA TYR A 122 -7.71 -8.73 -8.19
C TYR A 122 -6.69 -8.19 -9.19
N GLY A 123 -6.30 -9.01 -10.17
CA GLY A 123 -5.37 -8.60 -11.23
C GLY A 123 -5.90 -7.42 -12.06
N ALA A 124 -7.17 -7.47 -12.46
CA ALA A 124 -7.83 -6.39 -13.23
C ALA A 124 -7.86 -5.07 -12.43
N SER A 125 -8.22 -5.12 -11.15
CA SER A 125 -8.24 -3.93 -10.29
C SER A 125 -6.84 -3.34 -10.08
N LYS A 126 -5.80 -4.19 -9.99
CA LYS A 126 -4.42 -3.72 -9.88
C LYS A 126 -3.91 -3.15 -11.21
N LEU A 127 -4.31 -3.72 -12.35
CA LEU A 127 -4.00 -3.13 -13.66
C LEU A 127 -4.64 -1.74 -13.79
N ALA A 128 -5.91 -1.58 -13.40
CA ALA A 128 -6.58 -0.29 -13.39
C ALA A 128 -5.83 0.72 -12.51
N SER A 129 -5.49 0.33 -11.28
CA SER A 129 -4.70 1.14 -10.36
C SER A 129 -3.34 1.55 -10.96
N ASP A 130 -2.61 0.61 -11.58
CA ASP A 130 -1.33 0.88 -12.23
C ASP A 130 -1.45 1.94 -13.32
N LYS A 131 -2.49 1.82 -14.16
CA LYS A 131 -2.78 2.79 -15.22
C LYS A 131 -3.09 4.17 -14.67
N LEU A 132 -3.86 4.27 -13.57
CA LEU A 132 -4.17 5.52 -12.91
C LEU A 132 -2.90 6.21 -12.41
N PHE A 133 -2.03 5.53 -11.68
CA PHE A 133 -0.78 6.10 -11.18
C PHE A 133 0.12 6.57 -12.32
N ILE A 134 0.32 5.76 -13.36
CA ILE A 134 1.22 6.11 -14.46
C ILE A 134 0.67 7.26 -15.30
N ALA A 135 -0.62 7.21 -15.67
CA ALA A 135 -1.26 8.27 -16.44
C ALA A 135 -1.27 9.62 -15.69
N SER A 136 -1.35 9.60 -14.36
CA SER A 136 -1.37 10.81 -13.55
C SER A 136 -0.12 11.67 -13.71
N ASN A 137 1.04 11.11 -14.07
CA ASN A 137 2.25 11.89 -14.33
C ASN A 137 2.08 12.92 -15.46
N SER A 138 1.33 12.58 -16.50
CA SER A 138 1.12 13.43 -17.68
C SER A 138 -0.22 14.16 -17.68
N SER A 139 -1.18 13.70 -16.87
CA SER A 139 -2.53 14.30 -16.81
C SER A 139 -2.71 15.19 -15.58
N TYR A 140 -2.90 14.58 -14.41
CA TYR A 140 -3.28 15.31 -13.18
C TYR A 140 -2.10 15.99 -12.49
N ALA A 141 -0.91 15.38 -12.56
CA ALA A 141 0.31 15.91 -11.93
C ALA A 141 1.19 16.75 -12.86
N ALA A 142 0.76 16.94 -14.11
CA ALA A 142 1.50 17.76 -15.07
C ALA A 142 1.71 19.20 -14.52
N GLY A 143 2.98 19.63 -14.48
CA GLY A 143 3.34 20.93 -13.92
C GLY A 143 3.43 20.99 -12.38
N THR A 144 3.16 19.91 -11.68
CA THR A 144 3.40 19.78 -10.23
C THR A 144 4.75 19.12 -9.94
N GLN A 145 5.16 19.12 -8.67
CA GLN A 145 6.36 18.37 -8.24
C GLN A 145 6.12 16.89 -7.98
N THR A 146 4.86 16.43 -8.00
CA THR A 146 4.49 15.04 -7.65
C THR A 146 4.77 14.10 -8.80
N SER A 147 5.44 12.99 -8.52
CA SER A 147 5.69 11.94 -9.50
C SER A 147 5.27 10.56 -8.96
N PHE A 148 4.72 9.74 -9.84
CA PHE A 148 4.19 8.42 -9.53
C PHE A 148 4.99 7.34 -10.24
N ALA A 149 5.29 6.25 -9.52
CA ALA A 149 5.88 5.04 -10.07
C ALA A 149 5.13 3.81 -9.57
N VAL A 150 5.13 2.75 -10.38
CA VAL A 150 4.53 1.46 -10.04
C VAL A 150 5.61 0.40 -10.03
N VAL A 151 5.64 -0.43 -8.99
CA VAL A 151 6.52 -1.59 -8.89
C VAL A 151 5.68 -2.86 -8.90
N ARG A 152 5.81 -3.67 -9.96
CA ARG A 152 5.24 -5.00 -10.06
C ARG A 152 6.22 -6.04 -9.55
N TYR A 153 5.75 -6.99 -8.76
CA TYR A 153 6.55 -8.12 -8.29
C TYR A 153 5.69 -9.38 -8.25
N GLY A 154 6.34 -10.54 -8.32
CA GLY A 154 5.68 -11.83 -8.25
C GLY A 154 5.37 -12.26 -6.81
N ASN A 155 5.26 -13.58 -6.59
CA ASN A 155 4.99 -14.11 -5.28
C ASN A 155 6.18 -13.90 -4.33
N VAL A 156 5.92 -13.28 -3.19
CA VAL A 156 6.94 -13.07 -2.16
C VAL A 156 7.03 -14.30 -1.27
N MET A 157 8.18 -14.98 -1.28
CA MET A 157 8.45 -16.15 -0.45
C MET A 157 8.26 -15.85 1.03
N GLY A 158 7.61 -16.77 1.75
CA GLY A 158 7.36 -16.64 3.19
C GLY A 158 6.35 -15.56 3.57
N SER A 159 5.69 -14.89 2.61
CA SER A 159 4.64 -13.92 2.93
C SER A 159 3.39 -14.61 3.49
N ARG A 160 2.64 -13.91 4.35
CA ARG A 160 1.40 -14.44 4.94
C ARG A 160 0.41 -14.83 3.83
N GLY A 161 -0.09 -16.08 3.89
CA GLY A 161 -0.97 -16.66 2.87
C GLY A 161 -0.26 -17.12 1.60
N SER A 162 1.09 -17.17 1.58
CA SER A 162 1.83 -17.79 0.48
C SER A 162 1.99 -19.29 0.67
N VAL A 163 2.35 -19.98 -0.41
CA VAL A 163 2.41 -21.44 -0.49
C VAL A 163 3.35 -22.07 0.56
N ILE A 164 4.51 -21.49 0.83
CA ILE A 164 5.48 -22.04 1.78
C ILE A 164 4.93 -22.08 3.22
N PRO A 165 4.44 -20.98 3.83
CA PRO A 165 3.78 -21.03 5.13
C PRO A 165 2.58 -22.00 5.17
N PHE A 166 1.82 -22.11 4.07
CA PHE A 166 0.70 -23.03 3.98
C PHE A 166 1.16 -24.48 4.12
N PHE A 167 2.14 -24.92 3.32
CA PHE A 167 2.66 -26.29 3.40
C PHE A 167 3.34 -26.60 4.74
N LEU A 168 4.08 -25.66 5.31
CA LEU A 168 4.69 -25.85 6.63
C LEU A 168 3.62 -26.03 7.71
N SER A 169 2.52 -25.27 7.66
CA SER A 169 1.42 -25.42 8.61
C SER A 169 0.63 -26.73 8.45
N THR A 170 0.58 -27.29 7.25
CA THR A 170 -0.10 -28.56 6.96
C THR A 170 0.75 -29.75 7.40
N LYS A 171 2.09 -29.67 7.23
CA LYS A 171 3.02 -30.73 7.65
C LYS A 171 3.08 -30.94 9.18
N ILE A 172 2.75 -29.92 9.97
CA ILE A 172 2.72 -30.00 11.45
C ILE A 172 1.44 -30.68 11.97
N LYS A 173 0.42 -30.85 11.13
CA LYS A 173 -0.88 -31.45 11.51
C LYS A 173 -1.00 -32.94 11.18
N ASN A 174 -0.01 -33.53 10.56
CA ASN A 174 0.16 -34.98 10.33
C ASN A 174 1.34 -35.50 11.13
#